data_79886c4269c8407975fbe5c60e65bd58
#
_entry.id   79886c4269c8407975fbe5c60e65bd58
#
_cell.length_a   1.000
_cell.length_b   1.000
_cell.length_c   1.000
_cell.angle_alpha   90.00
_cell.angle_beta   90.00
_cell.angle_gamma   90.00
#
_symmetry.space_group_name_H-M   'P 1'
#
loop_
_entity.id
_entity.type
_entity.pdbx_description
1 polymer ?
#
loop_
_entity_poly.entity_id
_entity_poly.type
_entity_poly.pdbx_seq_one_letter_code
_entity_poly.pdbx_strand_id
1 'polypeptide(L)'
;YAFHTYMKEACKSMKTWSGEHITSVMPWPDYELYEQVSPYELRYFLNVCTFGYTTPYWDWERWEKEIDRMALYGVNMPLATVASEAIAERVWLRMGLNKEEIREFFTAPAHLPWHRMGNLNKWDGPLSDAWQQNQIALQHQILTRMRELGMQPIAPAFAGFVPEGFVQKHPDTQFRHMRWGGFDEEYNAYVLPPDSPFFEEIGKLFVEEWEKEFGENTYYLSDSFNEMELPIDKEDKEAKYKLLAEYGETIYKSIAAGNPDAVWVTQGWTFGYQHSFWDKESLKALLSNVPDDKMIIIDLGNDYPKWVWNTEQTWKVHDGFYGKKWIFSYVPNFGGKNTMTGDLDMYASSSVKALRAANKGNLIGFGSAPEGLENNEVVYELLADMGWSSDSID
;
A
#
# COMPACT_ATOMS: atom_id res chain seq x y z
N TYR A 1 -3.44 -18.01 -12.35
CA TYR A 1 -3.65 -17.30 -13.63
C TYR A 1 -3.93 -18.28 -14.78
N ALA A 2 -3.10 -19.31 -15.00
CA ALA A 2 -3.33 -20.27 -16.09
C ALA A 2 -4.72 -20.92 -16.05
N PHE A 3 -5.20 -21.32 -14.88
CA PHE A 3 -6.56 -21.83 -14.72
C PHE A 3 -7.62 -20.78 -15.08
N HIS A 4 -7.42 -19.53 -14.68
CA HIS A 4 -8.33 -18.44 -15.02
C HIS A 4 -8.39 -18.20 -16.54
N THR A 5 -7.23 -18.18 -17.22
CA THR A 5 -7.15 -18.06 -18.68
C THR A 5 -7.90 -19.20 -19.38
N TYR A 6 -7.67 -20.43 -18.93
CA TYR A 6 -8.39 -21.61 -19.47
C TYR A 6 -9.91 -21.47 -19.27
N MET A 7 -10.33 -21.04 -18.09
CA MET A 7 -11.76 -20.86 -17.81
C MET A 7 -12.39 -19.74 -18.61
N LYS A 8 -11.68 -18.65 -18.89
CA LYS A 8 -12.17 -17.59 -19.79
C LYS A 8 -12.47 -18.13 -21.18
N GLU A 9 -11.58 -18.96 -21.73
CA GLU A 9 -11.80 -19.60 -23.03
C GLU A 9 -12.97 -20.58 -23.01
N ALA A 10 -13.09 -21.38 -21.96
CA ALA A 10 -14.17 -22.34 -21.82
C ALA A 10 -15.53 -21.65 -21.65
N CYS A 11 -15.62 -20.67 -20.77
CA CYS A 11 -16.86 -19.95 -20.45
C CYS A 11 -17.21 -18.87 -21.46
N LYS A 12 -16.27 -18.41 -22.28
CA LYS A 12 -16.41 -17.24 -23.12
C LYS A 12 -16.86 -15.99 -22.32
N SER A 13 -16.37 -15.90 -21.08
CA SER A 13 -16.72 -14.85 -20.13
C SER A 13 -15.53 -14.51 -19.24
N MET A 14 -15.42 -13.22 -18.85
CA MET A 14 -14.44 -12.75 -17.89
C MET A 14 -14.82 -13.05 -16.44
N LYS A 15 -16.09 -13.34 -16.15
CA LYS A 15 -16.59 -13.61 -14.79
C LYS A 15 -16.56 -15.10 -14.43
N THR A 16 -15.44 -15.76 -14.64
CA THR A 16 -15.33 -17.21 -14.45
C THR A 16 -15.45 -17.64 -12.99
N TRP A 17 -15.06 -16.78 -12.06
CA TRP A 17 -15.11 -17.05 -10.61
C TRP A 17 -16.50 -17.08 -10.00
N SER A 18 -17.52 -16.52 -10.66
CA SER A 18 -18.90 -16.58 -10.18
C SER A 18 -19.54 -17.94 -10.41
N GLY A 19 -19.00 -18.75 -11.34
CA GLY A 19 -19.56 -20.02 -11.74
C GLY A 19 -20.85 -19.93 -12.57
N GLU A 20 -21.36 -18.73 -12.82
CA GLU A 20 -22.64 -18.49 -13.49
C GLU A 20 -22.65 -18.97 -14.95
N HIS A 21 -21.48 -19.05 -15.56
CA HIS A 21 -21.32 -19.43 -16.96
C HIS A 21 -20.89 -20.90 -17.16
N ILE A 22 -20.70 -21.65 -16.08
CA ILE A 22 -20.28 -23.05 -16.14
C ILE A 22 -21.54 -23.92 -16.34
N THR A 23 -21.61 -24.58 -17.48
CA THR A 23 -22.69 -25.49 -17.80
C THR A 23 -22.16 -26.91 -18.00
N SER A 24 -23.05 -27.91 -17.87
CA SER A 24 -22.70 -29.31 -18.09
C SER A 24 -22.34 -29.67 -19.55
N VAL A 25 -22.53 -28.74 -20.48
CA VAL A 25 -22.35 -28.90 -21.93
C VAL A 25 -21.31 -27.93 -22.49
N MET A 26 -20.31 -27.58 -21.72
CA MET A 26 -19.27 -26.64 -22.18
C MET A 26 -18.30 -27.33 -23.14
N PRO A 27 -18.03 -26.71 -24.31
CA PRO A 27 -16.90 -27.16 -25.14
C PRO A 27 -15.60 -26.72 -24.46
N TRP A 28 -14.95 -27.64 -23.80
CA TRP A 28 -13.66 -27.39 -23.18
C TRP A 28 -12.62 -27.12 -24.28
N PRO A 29 -11.81 -26.04 -24.15
CA PRO A 29 -10.73 -25.77 -25.09
C PRO A 29 -9.69 -26.88 -25.03
N ASP A 30 -9.15 -27.27 -26.19
CA ASP A 30 -8.08 -28.24 -26.31
C ASP A 30 -6.76 -27.51 -26.55
N TYR A 31 -5.85 -27.61 -25.60
CA TYR A 31 -4.51 -27.06 -25.68
C TYR A 31 -3.50 -28.21 -25.68
N GLU A 32 -2.60 -28.23 -26.67
CA GLU A 32 -1.46 -29.16 -26.66
C GLU A 32 -0.50 -28.85 -25.52
N LEU A 33 -0.11 -27.59 -25.41
CA LEU A 33 0.67 -27.04 -24.30
C LEU A 33 0.50 -25.52 -24.28
N TYR A 34 0.24 -24.96 -23.12
CA TYR A 34 0.26 -23.51 -22.92
C TYR A 34 1.14 -23.19 -21.71
N GLU A 35 2.18 -22.41 -21.95
CA GLU A 35 3.11 -21.95 -20.93
C GLU A 35 3.24 -20.43 -21.02
N GLN A 36 3.09 -19.76 -19.90
CA GLN A 36 3.29 -18.31 -19.79
C GLN A 36 4.06 -17.99 -18.52
N VAL A 37 5.12 -17.19 -18.67
CA VAL A 37 5.95 -16.71 -17.55
C VAL A 37 5.76 -15.22 -17.43
N SER A 38 5.38 -14.76 -16.24
CA SER A 38 5.29 -13.33 -15.98
C SER A 38 6.68 -12.68 -16.05
N PRO A 39 6.84 -11.55 -16.73
CA PRO A 39 8.08 -10.78 -16.71
C PRO A 39 8.32 -10.06 -15.37
N TYR A 40 7.36 -10.12 -14.45
CA TYR A 40 7.40 -9.47 -13.16
C TYR A 40 7.47 -10.51 -12.04
N GLU A 41 8.41 -10.33 -11.12
CA GLU A 41 8.55 -11.14 -9.91
C GLU A 41 7.34 -10.96 -8.99
N LEU A 42 6.95 -9.70 -8.76
CA LEU A 42 5.86 -9.32 -7.87
C LEU A 42 4.66 -8.77 -8.65
N ARG A 43 3.47 -9.19 -8.23
CA ARG A 43 2.18 -8.70 -8.73
C ARG A 43 1.37 -8.20 -7.54
N TYR A 44 1.37 -6.87 -7.41
CA TYR A 44 0.77 -6.13 -6.29
C TYR A 44 -0.73 -5.87 -6.52
N PHE A 45 -1.50 -5.90 -5.44
CA PHE A 45 -2.92 -5.54 -5.49
C PHE A 45 -3.40 -4.86 -4.21
N LEU A 46 -4.41 -4.02 -4.37
CA LEU A 46 -5.07 -3.15 -3.40
C LEU A 46 -4.35 -1.81 -3.17
N ASN A 47 -5.12 -0.86 -2.61
CA ASN A 47 -4.67 0.45 -2.16
C ASN A 47 -4.94 0.57 -0.66
N VAL A 48 -4.23 1.42 0.06
CA VAL A 48 -4.58 1.74 1.45
C VAL A 48 -6.02 2.26 1.52
N CYS A 49 -6.42 3.11 0.57
CA CYS A 49 -7.77 3.69 0.52
C CYS A 49 -8.88 2.67 0.20
N THR A 50 -8.56 1.48 -0.36
CA THR A 50 -9.52 0.39 -0.53
C THR A 50 -10.17 0.00 0.79
N PHE A 51 -9.39 0.04 1.87
CA PHE A 51 -9.84 -0.31 3.22
C PHE A 51 -10.80 0.73 3.84
N GLY A 52 -11.03 1.85 3.20
CA GLY A 52 -12.04 2.85 3.55
C GLY A 52 -13.19 2.91 2.56
N TYR A 53 -12.89 2.96 1.27
CA TYR A 53 -13.91 3.09 0.23
C TYR A 53 -14.69 1.80 -0.04
N THR A 54 -14.07 0.63 0.14
CA THR A 54 -14.67 -0.65 -0.29
C THR A 54 -14.82 -1.65 0.84
N THR A 55 -13.76 -1.89 1.63
CA THR A 55 -13.70 -3.08 2.48
C THR A 55 -13.92 -2.87 3.99
N PRO A 56 -14.22 -1.66 4.53
CA PRO A 56 -14.20 -1.47 5.98
C PRO A 56 -15.21 -2.33 6.75
N TYR A 57 -16.28 -2.75 6.08
CA TYR A 57 -17.35 -3.56 6.67
C TYR A 57 -17.48 -4.95 6.03
N TRP A 58 -16.48 -5.39 5.27
CA TRP A 58 -16.49 -6.72 4.69
C TRP A 58 -16.32 -7.79 5.77
N ASP A 59 -17.14 -8.81 5.68
CA ASP A 59 -17.00 -10.05 6.44
C ASP A 59 -16.05 -11.04 5.74
N TRP A 60 -15.84 -12.19 6.38
CA TRP A 60 -14.98 -13.22 5.83
C TRP A 60 -15.47 -13.75 4.46
N GLU A 61 -16.76 -13.96 4.30
CA GLU A 61 -17.31 -14.51 3.04
C GLU A 61 -16.98 -13.60 1.84
N ARG A 62 -17.04 -12.28 2.05
CA ARG A 62 -16.68 -11.32 0.99
C ARG A 62 -15.18 -11.23 0.76
N TRP A 63 -14.37 -11.28 1.82
CA TRP A 63 -12.91 -11.31 1.72
C TRP A 63 -12.40 -12.58 1.04
N GLU A 64 -12.92 -13.76 1.38
CA GLU A 64 -12.54 -15.04 0.75
C GLU A 64 -12.71 -14.99 -0.76
N LYS A 65 -13.87 -14.51 -1.24
CA LYS A 65 -14.14 -14.35 -2.68
C LYS A 65 -13.13 -13.41 -3.36
N GLU A 66 -12.76 -12.33 -2.68
CA GLU A 66 -11.79 -11.37 -3.22
C GLU A 66 -10.38 -11.95 -3.27
N ILE A 67 -9.96 -12.65 -2.22
CA ILE A 67 -8.64 -13.31 -2.18
C ILE A 67 -8.56 -14.41 -3.25
N ASP A 68 -9.62 -15.18 -3.45
CA ASP A 68 -9.68 -16.19 -4.51
C ASP A 68 -9.61 -15.55 -5.91
N ARG A 69 -10.27 -14.39 -6.11
CA ARG A 69 -10.14 -13.61 -7.34
C ARG A 69 -8.70 -13.11 -7.56
N MET A 70 -8.05 -12.60 -6.51
CA MET A 70 -6.63 -12.22 -6.58
C MET A 70 -5.75 -13.40 -7.04
N ALA A 71 -5.99 -14.59 -6.51
CA ALA A 71 -5.26 -15.79 -6.92
C ALA A 71 -5.48 -16.14 -8.39
N LEU A 72 -6.70 -16.01 -8.90
CA LEU A 72 -7.03 -16.21 -10.32
C LEU A 72 -6.31 -15.19 -11.22
N TYR A 73 -6.15 -13.96 -10.78
CA TYR A 73 -5.38 -12.93 -11.47
C TYR A 73 -3.85 -13.11 -11.33
N GLY A 74 -3.42 -14.05 -10.49
CA GLY A 74 -2.01 -14.33 -10.24
C GLY A 74 -1.33 -13.29 -9.36
N VAL A 75 -2.08 -12.57 -8.56
CA VAL A 75 -1.55 -11.68 -7.50
C VAL A 75 -0.75 -12.52 -6.51
N ASN A 76 0.43 -12.05 -6.14
CA ASN A 76 1.27 -12.71 -5.15
C ASN A 76 1.75 -11.76 -4.03
N MET A 77 1.43 -10.47 -4.11
CA MET A 77 1.81 -9.46 -3.12
C MET A 77 0.64 -8.51 -2.81
N PRO A 78 -0.43 -8.98 -2.15
CA PRO A 78 -1.56 -8.13 -1.77
C PRO A 78 -1.27 -7.31 -0.52
N LEU A 79 -1.92 -6.15 -0.39
CA LEU A 79 -1.92 -5.38 0.85
C LEU A 79 -2.88 -6.02 1.87
N ALA A 80 -2.45 -6.15 3.13
CA ALA A 80 -3.21 -6.82 4.20
C ALA A 80 -3.11 -6.07 5.54
N THR A 81 -3.76 -4.92 5.64
CA THR A 81 -3.65 -4.01 6.79
C THR A 81 -4.84 -4.05 7.76
N VAL A 82 -5.73 -5.03 7.63
CA VAL A 82 -6.81 -5.26 8.58
C VAL A 82 -6.23 -5.49 9.99
N ALA A 83 -6.91 -5.02 11.02
CA ALA A 83 -6.49 -5.08 12.43
C ALA A 83 -5.23 -4.27 12.81
N SER A 84 -4.76 -3.35 11.98
CA SER A 84 -3.62 -2.46 12.31
C SER A 84 -3.83 -1.74 13.65
N GLU A 85 -5.05 -1.28 13.92
CA GLU A 85 -5.42 -0.50 15.09
C GLU A 85 -5.38 -1.33 16.38
N ALA A 86 -5.73 -2.62 16.29
CA ALA A 86 -5.65 -3.54 17.43
C ALA A 86 -4.19 -3.83 17.82
N ILE A 87 -3.29 -3.90 16.85
CA ILE A 87 -1.85 -4.01 17.11
C ILE A 87 -1.31 -2.68 17.66
N ALA A 88 -1.68 -1.56 17.07
CA ALA A 88 -1.30 -0.24 17.56
C ALA A 88 -1.77 0.00 19.00
N GLU A 89 -2.97 -0.41 19.38
CA GLU A 89 -3.45 -0.33 20.77
C GLU A 89 -2.48 -1.06 21.73
N ARG A 90 -2.02 -2.27 21.39
CA ARG A 90 -1.07 -3.01 22.22
C ARG A 90 0.26 -2.27 22.38
N VAL A 91 0.74 -1.69 21.30
CA VAL A 91 1.98 -0.88 21.31
C VAL A 91 1.82 0.34 22.21
N TRP A 92 0.74 1.10 22.07
CA TRP A 92 0.52 2.30 22.86
C TRP A 92 0.28 2.00 24.35
N LEU A 93 -0.36 0.87 24.67
CA LEU A 93 -0.44 0.40 26.08
C LEU A 93 0.94 0.11 26.66
N ARG A 94 1.85 -0.51 25.89
CA ARG A 94 3.25 -0.75 26.32
C ARG A 94 4.04 0.55 26.43
N MET A 95 3.71 1.56 25.62
CA MET A 95 4.28 2.91 25.70
C MET A 95 3.68 3.77 26.82
N GLY A 96 2.83 3.20 27.67
CA GLY A 96 2.32 3.83 28.89
C GLY A 96 1.07 4.71 28.71
N LEU A 97 0.37 4.59 27.58
CA LEU A 97 -0.94 5.20 27.40
C LEU A 97 -2.03 4.32 28.02
N ASN A 98 -3.12 4.94 28.43
CA ASN A 98 -4.33 4.22 28.82
C ASN A 98 -5.31 4.06 27.64
N LYS A 99 -6.33 3.22 27.80
CA LYS A 99 -7.30 2.93 26.73
C LYS A 99 -8.07 4.15 26.23
N GLU A 100 -8.35 5.12 27.07
CA GLU A 100 -9.08 6.32 26.71
C GLU A 100 -8.22 7.21 25.79
N GLU A 101 -6.97 7.44 26.19
CA GLU A 101 -5.98 8.18 25.36
C GLU A 101 -5.76 7.53 23.99
N ILE A 102 -5.78 6.19 23.91
CA ILE A 102 -5.60 5.46 22.65
C ILE A 102 -6.88 5.52 21.80
N ARG A 103 -8.06 5.40 22.40
CA ARG A 103 -9.33 5.48 21.67
C ARG A 103 -9.55 6.81 20.98
N GLU A 104 -9.11 7.90 21.59
CA GLU A 104 -9.17 9.24 21.00
C GLU A 104 -8.25 9.41 19.80
N PHE A 105 -7.31 8.49 19.56
CA PHE A 105 -6.39 8.55 18.43
C PHE A 105 -7.03 8.02 17.14
N PHE A 106 -7.82 6.96 17.21
CA PHE A 106 -8.36 6.28 16.04
C PHE A 106 -9.57 7.01 15.43
N THR A 107 -9.68 6.94 14.11
CA THR A 107 -10.88 7.34 13.37
C THR A 107 -11.92 6.22 13.32
N ALA A 108 -13.12 6.51 12.82
CA ALA A 108 -14.11 5.48 12.49
C ALA A 108 -13.61 4.54 11.37
N PRO A 109 -14.19 3.34 11.22
CA PRO A 109 -13.71 2.30 10.29
C PRO A 109 -13.53 2.77 8.85
N ALA A 110 -14.45 3.55 8.31
CA ALA A 110 -14.39 4.05 6.93
C ALA A 110 -13.27 5.08 6.70
N HIS A 111 -12.70 5.65 7.76
CA HIS A 111 -11.67 6.68 7.70
C HIS A 111 -10.27 6.18 8.08
N LEU A 112 -10.13 4.91 8.44
CA LEU A 112 -8.86 4.30 8.85
C LEU A 112 -7.72 4.40 7.84
N PRO A 113 -7.94 4.38 6.51
CA PRO A 113 -6.86 4.61 5.55
C PRO A 113 -6.09 5.91 5.82
N TRP A 114 -6.81 7.00 6.00
CA TRP A 114 -6.18 8.31 6.26
C TRP A 114 -5.57 8.41 7.65
N HIS A 115 -6.11 7.68 8.63
CA HIS A 115 -5.46 7.50 9.92
C HIS A 115 -4.13 6.75 9.79
N ARG A 116 -4.12 5.62 9.05
CA ARG A 116 -2.92 4.80 8.82
C ARG A 116 -1.80 5.55 8.09
N MET A 117 -2.16 6.47 7.20
CA MET A 117 -1.22 7.35 6.51
C MET A 117 -0.86 8.61 7.31
N GLY A 118 -1.39 8.78 8.52
CA GLY A 118 -1.14 9.93 9.38
C GLY A 118 -1.82 11.24 8.95
N ASN A 119 -2.78 11.17 8.04
CA ASN A 119 -3.50 12.34 7.55
C ASN A 119 -4.53 12.86 8.57
N LEU A 120 -5.17 11.96 9.32
CA LEU A 120 -6.36 12.26 10.08
C LEU A 120 -6.42 11.42 11.36
N ASN A 121 -6.73 12.07 12.49
CA ASN A 121 -6.99 11.41 13.78
C ASN A 121 -8.41 11.73 14.27
N LYS A 122 -8.94 10.97 15.20
CA LYS A 122 -10.19 11.20 15.95
C LYS A 122 -11.48 11.22 15.14
N TRP A 123 -11.42 11.45 13.83
CA TRP A 123 -12.59 11.72 13.00
C TRP A 123 -13.64 10.60 13.10
N ASP A 124 -14.82 10.98 13.57
CA ASP A 124 -15.98 10.09 13.72
C ASP A 124 -15.72 8.82 14.57
N GLY A 125 -14.64 8.82 15.38
CA GLY A 125 -14.33 7.77 16.35
C GLY A 125 -15.21 7.83 17.61
N PRO A 126 -14.91 7.03 18.62
CA PRO A 126 -13.83 6.04 18.70
C PRO A 126 -14.22 4.66 18.11
N LEU A 127 -13.21 3.81 17.89
CA LEU A 127 -13.42 2.39 17.57
C LEU A 127 -13.85 1.62 18.82
N SER A 128 -14.82 0.69 18.68
CA SER A 128 -15.21 -0.18 19.79
C SER A 128 -14.23 -1.35 19.95
N ASP A 129 -14.06 -1.84 21.19
CA ASP A 129 -13.26 -3.03 21.48
C ASP A 129 -13.77 -4.26 20.69
N ALA A 130 -15.10 -4.40 20.57
CA ALA A 130 -15.70 -5.49 19.82
C ALA A 130 -15.33 -5.45 18.33
N TRP A 131 -15.31 -4.26 17.73
CA TRP A 131 -14.86 -4.10 16.34
C TRP A 131 -13.40 -4.52 16.18
N GLN A 132 -12.51 -4.06 17.05
CA GLN A 132 -11.08 -4.42 16.98
C GLN A 132 -10.85 -5.92 17.14
N GLN A 133 -11.57 -6.59 18.07
CA GLN A 133 -11.47 -8.05 18.25
C GLN A 133 -11.96 -8.81 17.01
N ASN A 134 -13.05 -8.35 16.39
CA ASN A 134 -13.54 -8.94 15.14
C ASN A 134 -12.52 -8.75 13.99
N GLN A 135 -11.82 -7.62 13.94
CA GLN A 135 -10.78 -7.40 12.92
C GLN A 135 -9.56 -8.32 13.11
N ILE A 136 -9.16 -8.64 14.35
CA ILE A 136 -8.12 -9.63 14.61
C ILE A 136 -8.54 -11.01 14.06
N ALA A 137 -9.76 -11.46 14.38
CA ALA A 137 -10.25 -12.73 13.89
C ALA A 137 -10.35 -12.78 12.35
N LEU A 138 -10.81 -11.69 11.74
CA LEU A 138 -10.88 -11.56 10.28
C LEU A 138 -9.49 -11.56 9.66
N GLN A 139 -8.51 -10.87 10.23
CA GLN A 139 -7.14 -10.82 9.69
C GLN A 139 -6.45 -12.18 9.73
N HIS A 140 -6.69 -12.99 10.75
CA HIS A 140 -6.22 -14.38 10.78
C HIS A 140 -6.76 -15.19 9.58
N GLN A 141 -8.03 -15.06 9.26
CA GLN A 141 -8.65 -15.74 8.11
C GLN A 141 -8.04 -15.23 6.79
N ILE A 142 -7.91 -13.91 6.62
CA ILE A 142 -7.32 -13.27 5.44
C ILE A 142 -5.89 -13.77 5.21
N LEU A 143 -5.02 -13.65 6.22
CA LEU A 143 -3.61 -14.04 6.08
C LEU A 143 -3.43 -15.54 5.87
N THR A 144 -4.24 -16.37 6.53
CA THR A 144 -4.23 -17.82 6.32
C THR A 144 -4.54 -18.15 4.88
N ARG A 145 -5.64 -17.60 4.33
CA ARG A 145 -6.05 -17.86 2.94
C ARG A 145 -5.04 -17.33 1.93
N MET A 146 -4.50 -16.13 2.13
CA MET A 146 -3.45 -15.58 1.26
C MET A 146 -2.22 -16.48 1.21
N ARG A 147 -1.75 -16.95 2.38
CA ARG A 147 -0.59 -17.85 2.47
C ARG A 147 -0.84 -19.24 1.87
N GLU A 148 -2.03 -19.82 2.07
CA GLU A 148 -2.45 -21.08 1.41
C GLU A 148 -2.41 -20.98 -0.11
N LEU A 149 -2.70 -19.80 -0.66
CA LEU A 149 -2.66 -19.53 -2.09
C LEU A 149 -1.27 -19.07 -2.59
N GLY A 150 -0.25 -19.11 -1.73
CA GLY A 150 1.14 -18.76 -2.07
C GLY A 150 1.42 -17.25 -2.19
N MET A 151 0.55 -16.41 -1.65
CA MET A 151 0.76 -14.97 -1.61
C MET A 151 1.68 -14.57 -0.45
N GLN A 152 2.42 -13.49 -0.63
CA GLN A 152 3.25 -12.83 0.37
C GLN A 152 2.61 -11.47 0.71
N PRO A 153 1.74 -11.39 1.72
CA PRO A 153 1.02 -10.17 2.04
C PRO A 153 1.93 -9.07 2.55
N ILE A 154 1.55 -7.82 2.32
CA ILE A 154 2.20 -6.65 2.90
C ILE A 154 1.48 -6.31 4.21
N ALA A 155 2.19 -6.39 5.32
CA ALA A 155 1.73 -6.00 6.64
C ALA A 155 1.90 -4.49 6.88
N PRO A 156 1.15 -3.86 7.81
CA PRO A 156 1.41 -2.49 8.21
C PRO A 156 2.66 -2.38 9.10
N ALA A 157 3.29 -1.20 9.10
CA ALA A 157 4.34 -0.83 10.03
C ALA A 157 4.10 0.57 10.61
N PHE A 158 4.90 0.96 11.59
CA PHE A 158 4.84 2.29 12.18
C PHE A 158 5.39 3.35 11.21
N ALA A 159 4.61 4.40 10.98
CA ALA A 159 4.97 5.46 10.04
C ALA A 159 5.40 6.79 10.73
N GLY A 160 5.58 6.77 12.05
CA GLY A 160 6.04 7.93 12.81
C GLY A 160 4.93 8.74 13.49
N PHE A 161 3.66 8.43 13.26
CA PHE A 161 2.53 9.17 13.83
C PHE A 161 2.16 8.67 15.21
N VAL A 162 1.91 9.62 16.14
CA VAL A 162 1.69 9.31 17.56
C VAL A 162 0.41 9.93 18.10
N PRO A 163 -0.23 9.29 19.11
CA PRO A 163 -1.38 9.86 19.80
C PRO A 163 -1.04 11.16 20.55
N GLU A 164 -2.00 12.06 20.67
CA GLU A 164 -1.85 13.29 21.47
C GLU A 164 -1.49 13.00 22.94
N GLY A 165 -2.06 11.93 23.54
CA GLY A 165 -1.69 11.49 24.88
C GLY A 165 -0.20 11.14 25.02
N PHE A 166 0.44 10.62 23.96
CA PHE A 166 1.87 10.39 23.95
C PHE A 166 2.66 11.70 23.93
N VAL A 167 2.22 12.68 23.13
CA VAL A 167 2.83 14.02 23.08
C VAL A 167 2.79 14.69 24.44
N GLN A 168 1.65 14.62 25.14
CA GLN A 168 1.47 15.20 26.47
C GLN A 168 2.39 14.58 27.53
N LYS A 169 2.71 13.29 27.41
CA LYS A 169 3.62 12.59 28.32
C LYS A 169 5.09 12.83 28.04
N HIS A 170 5.43 13.32 26.86
CA HIS A 170 6.81 13.54 26.42
C HIS A 170 7.04 14.99 25.94
N PRO A 171 6.80 16.01 26.79
CA PRO A 171 6.83 17.42 26.39
C PRO A 171 8.21 17.91 25.91
N ASP A 172 9.27 17.21 26.24
CA ASP A 172 10.64 17.54 25.82
C ASP A 172 10.96 17.06 24.39
N THR A 173 10.10 16.20 23.79
CA THR A 173 10.27 15.73 22.43
C THR A 173 9.71 16.74 21.43
N GLN A 174 10.50 17.07 20.41
CA GLN A 174 10.13 18.06 19.40
C GLN A 174 9.22 17.45 18.32
N PHE A 175 7.99 17.10 18.69
CA PHE A 175 6.99 16.61 17.73
C PHE A 175 6.68 17.66 16.67
N ARG A 176 6.39 17.20 15.45
CA ARG A 176 5.91 18.05 14.38
C ARG A 176 4.41 17.83 14.20
N HIS A 177 3.65 18.91 14.10
CA HIS A 177 2.23 18.87 13.84
C HIS A 177 2.01 18.92 12.32
N MET A 178 1.44 17.86 11.75
CA MET A 178 1.25 17.70 10.31
C MET A 178 -0.18 18.11 9.94
N ARG A 179 -0.33 18.83 8.82
CA ARG A 179 -1.63 19.26 8.30
C ARG A 179 -1.98 18.47 7.04
N TRP A 180 -3.24 18.10 6.93
CA TRP A 180 -3.78 17.46 5.73
C TRP A 180 -5.16 18.05 5.36
N GLY A 181 -5.32 18.39 4.08
CA GLY A 181 -6.59 18.90 3.54
C GLY A 181 -7.07 20.18 4.26
N GLY A 182 -8.37 20.30 4.41
CA GLY A 182 -9.03 21.42 5.08
C GLY A 182 -9.58 21.08 6.46
N PHE A 183 -9.09 20.02 7.10
CA PHE A 183 -9.53 19.62 8.44
C PHE A 183 -9.02 20.57 9.52
N ASP A 184 -9.82 20.72 10.59
CA ASP A 184 -9.44 21.51 11.76
C ASP A 184 -8.23 20.91 12.46
N GLU A 185 -7.49 21.75 13.19
CA GLU A 185 -6.21 21.41 13.79
C GLU A 185 -6.29 20.22 14.76
N GLU A 186 -7.42 20.02 15.43
CA GLU A 186 -7.66 18.90 16.36
C GLU A 186 -7.61 17.52 15.70
N TYR A 187 -7.81 17.43 14.38
CA TYR A 187 -7.76 16.17 13.61
C TYR A 187 -6.39 15.91 12.98
N ASN A 188 -5.47 16.85 13.08
CA ASN A 188 -4.14 16.72 12.51
C ASN A 188 -3.26 15.77 13.33
N ALA A 189 -2.31 15.11 12.66
CA ALA A 189 -1.42 14.17 13.30
C ALA A 189 -0.14 14.82 13.85
N TYR A 190 0.39 14.23 14.91
CA TYR A 190 1.75 14.49 15.39
C TYR A 190 2.70 13.43 14.86
N VAL A 191 3.87 13.85 14.38
CA VAL A 191 4.93 12.93 13.94
C VAL A 191 6.18 13.09 14.80
N LEU A 192 6.81 11.98 15.13
CA LEU A 192 8.08 11.92 15.83
C LEU A 192 9.21 12.54 14.97
N PRO A 193 10.14 13.28 15.57
CA PRO A 193 11.39 13.61 14.89
C PRO A 193 12.23 12.34 14.64
N PRO A 194 13.04 12.29 13.56
CA PRO A 194 13.77 11.09 13.19
C PRO A 194 14.87 10.71 14.18
N ASP A 195 15.37 11.65 14.95
CA ASP A 195 16.39 11.45 15.99
C ASP A 195 15.80 11.03 17.34
N SER A 196 14.47 10.88 17.43
CA SER A 196 13.82 10.42 18.66
C SER A 196 14.10 8.94 18.90
N PRO A 197 14.57 8.55 20.10
CA PRO A 197 14.75 7.14 20.45
C PRO A 197 13.45 6.36 20.44
N PHE A 198 12.31 7.02 20.62
CA PHE A 198 11.00 6.39 20.55
C PHE A 198 10.63 5.91 19.15
N PHE A 199 11.19 6.47 18.09
CA PHE A 199 10.83 6.08 16.73
C PHE A 199 11.20 4.61 16.47
N GLU A 200 12.44 4.22 16.78
CA GLU A 200 12.90 2.84 16.62
C GLU A 200 12.19 1.90 17.61
N GLU A 201 12.02 2.31 18.87
CA GLU A 201 11.35 1.53 19.88
C GLU A 201 9.90 1.19 19.49
N ILE A 202 9.11 2.19 19.10
CA ILE A 202 7.70 1.99 18.71
C ILE A 202 7.60 1.14 17.45
N GLY A 203 8.44 1.42 16.42
CA GLY A 203 8.44 0.64 15.19
C GLY A 203 8.82 -0.82 15.40
N LYS A 204 9.84 -1.08 16.23
CA LYS A 204 10.21 -2.42 16.65
C LYS A 204 9.04 -3.14 17.34
N LEU A 205 8.43 -2.49 18.33
CA LEU A 205 7.30 -3.06 19.06
C LEU A 205 6.11 -3.38 18.14
N PHE A 206 5.87 -2.53 17.15
CA PHE A 206 4.76 -2.74 16.20
C PHE A 206 4.99 -4.01 15.37
N VAL A 207 6.19 -4.19 14.83
CA VAL A 207 6.55 -5.40 14.08
C VAL A 207 6.49 -6.64 14.96
N GLU A 208 7.06 -6.59 16.17
CA GLU A 208 7.04 -7.70 17.14
C GLU A 208 5.60 -8.10 17.54
N GLU A 209 4.71 -7.14 17.84
CA GLU A 209 3.31 -7.43 18.20
C GLU A 209 2.51 -7.95 17.00
N TRP A 210 2.81 -7.45 15.78
CA TRP A 210 2.22 -7.99 14.56
C TRP A 210 2.61 -9.45 14.34
N GLU A 211 3.90 -9.75 14.38
CA GLU A 211 4.41 -11.13 14.16
C GLU A 211 4.00 -12.10 15.25
N LYS A 212 3.93 -11.64 16.48
CA LYS A 212 3.42 -12.43 17.60
C LYS A 212 1.96 -12.85 17.42
N GLU A 213 1.14 -11.98 16.85
CA GLU A 213 -0.28 -12.26 16.58
C GLU A 213 -0.49 -13.05 15.30
N PHE A 214 0.14 -12.62 14.20
CA PHE A 214 -0.17 -13.09 12.85
C PHE A 214 0.93 -13.93 12.19
N GLY A 215 2.06 -14.14 12.86
CA GLY A 215 3.23 -14.83 12.34
C GLY A 215 4.15 -13.93 11.52
N GLU A 216 5.33 -14.48 11.19
CA GLU A 216 6.36 -13.78 10.43
C GLU A 216 5.87 -13.21 9.11
N ASN A 217 6.42 -12.06 8.74
CA ASN A 217 6.12 -11.38 7.49
C ASN A 217 7.41 -10.78 6.88
N THR A 218 7.46 -10.69 5.56
CA THR A 218 8.63 -10.12 4.85
C THR A 218 8.42 -8.64 4.52
N TYR A 219 7.21 -8.26 4.11
CA TYR A 219 6.93 -6.93 3.56
C TYR A 219 6.12 -6.10 4.54
N TYR A 220 6.60 -4.89 4.82
CA TYR A 220 5.97 -3.97 5.78
C TYR A 220 5.76 -2.61 5.15
N LEU A 221 4.50 -2.16 5.09
CA LEU A 221 4.11 -0.86 4.57
C LEU A 221 4.34 0.23 5.62
N SER A 222 5.09 1.24 5.27
CA SER A 222 5.17 2.48 6.03
C SER A 222 5.16 3.67 5.07
N ASP A 223 4.09 4.46 5.12
CA ASP A 223 3.88 5.65 4.31
C ASP A 223 3.93 6.90 5.19
N SER A 224 5.12 7.42 5.38
CA SER A 224 5.29 8.72 6.02
C SER A 224 5.05 9.84 5.02
N PHE A 225 4.37 10.91 5.46
CA PHE A 225 4.16 12.13 4.68
C PHE A 225 3.28 11.99 3.43
N ASN A 226 2.38 11.00 3.36
CA ASN A 226 1.46 10.88 2.24
C ASN A 226 0.54 12.10 2.13
N GLU A 227 0.63 12.84 1.03
CA GLU A 227 -0.07 14.10 0.79
C GLU A 227 0.18 15.21 1.84
N MET A 228 1.26 15.08 2.59
CA MET A 228 1.68 16.05 3.59
C MET A 228 3.12 16.48 3.36
N GLU A 229 3.40 17.74 3.60
CA GLU A 229 4.75 18.27 3.56
C GLU A 229 5.28 18.47 4.99
N LEU A 230 6.53 18.09 5.21
CA LEU A 230 7.21 18.41 6.47
C LEU A 230 7.22 19.92 6.67
N PRO A 231 6.93 20.42 7.89
CA PRO A 231 6.96 21.86 8.21
C PRO A 231 8.40 22.34 8.35
N ILE A 232 9.09 22.49 7.22
CA ILE A 232 10.45 23.00 7.10
C ILE A 232 10.48 24.19 6.15
N ASP A 233 11.50 25.02 6.28
CA ASP A 233 11.75 26.10 5.33
C ASP A 233 12.08 25.49 3.96
N LYS A 234 11.25 25.76 2.96
CA LYS A 234 11.42 25.23 1.59
C LYS A 234 12.64 25.83 0.88
N GLU A 235 13.13 26.96 1.33
CA GLU A 235 14.34 27.61 0.79
C GLU A 235 15.62 26.99 1.36
N ASP A 236 15.57 26.40 2.55
CA ASP A 236 16.70 25.67 3.14
C ASP A 236 16.73 24.22 2.64
N LYS A 237 17.24 24.06 1.41
CA LYS A 237 17.33 22.76 0.76
C LYS A 237 18.27 21.78 1.47
N GLU A 238 19.35 22.29 2.07
CA GLU A 238 20.32 21.45 2.77
C GLU A 238 19.67 20.83 4.01
N ALA A 239 18.99 21.63 4.84
CA ALA A 239 18.23 21.12 5.99
C ALA A 239 17.13 20.17 5.57
N LYS A 240 16.42 20.44 4.46
CA LYS A 240 15.39 19.55 3.91
C LYS A 240 15.96 18.19 3.55
N TYR A 241 17.04 18.14 2.78
CA TYR A 241 17.62 16.88 2.33
C TYR A 241 18.21 16.08 3.49
N LYS A 242 18.87 16.74 4.43
CA LYS A 242 19.36 16.10 5.65
C LYS A 242 18.23 15.47 6.44
N LEU A 243 17.15 16.20 6.70
CA LEU A 243 16.00 15.69 7.45
C LEU A 243 15.32 14.52 6.75
N LEU A 244 15.16 14.56 5.42
CA LEU A 244 14.59 13.44 4.65
C LEU A 244 15.48 12.20 4.71
N ALA A 245 16.81 12.34 4.64
CA ALA A 245 17.74 11.24 4.80
C ALA A 245 17.65 10.58 6.18
N GLU A 246 17.55 11.40 7.24
CA GLU A 246 17.35 10.94 8.61
C GLU A 246 16.01 10.20 8.77
N TYR A 247 14.92 10.70 8.21
CA TYR A 247 13.62 9.98 8.22
C TYR A 247 13.68 8.65 7.48
N GLY A 248 14.25 8.60 6.27
CA GLY A 248 14.38 7.35 5.52
C GLY A 248 15.14 6.29 6.29
N GLU A 249 16.27 6.68 6.89
CA GLU A 249 17.08 5.79 7.72
C GLU A 249 16.33 5.29 8.95
N THR A 250 15.64 6.18 9.65
CA THR A 250 14.94 5.86 10.91
C THR A 250 13.72 4.97 10.66
N ILE A 251 12.93 5.24 9.60
CA ILE A 251 11.82 4.38 9.23
C ILE A 251 12.31 2.96 8.95
N TYR A 252 13.35 2.83 8.11
CA TYR A 252 13.92 1.51 7.82
C TYR A 252 14.44 0.80 9.08
N LYS A 253 15.23 1.49 9.90
CA LYS A 253 15.78 0.92 11.14
C LYS A 253 14.70 0.48 12.11
N SER A 254 13.61 1.23 12.22
CA SER A 254 12.50 0.89 13.11
C SER A 254 11.80 -0.42 12.72
N ILE A 255 11.67 -0.68 11.42
CA ILE A 255 11.15 -1.95 10.90
C ILE A 255 12.18 -3.07 11.09
N ALA A 256 13.43 -2.84 10.71
CA ALA A 256 14.51 -3.83 10.79
C ALA A 256 14.86 -4.22 12.25
N ALA A 257 14.62 -3.34 13.22
CA ALA A 257 14.80 -3.64 14.64
C ALA A 257 13.81 -4.70 15.15
N GLY A 258 12.60 -4.76 14.58
CA GLY A 258 11.62 -5.81 14.88
C GLY A 258 11.85 -7.09 14.07
N ASN A 259 12.23 -6.96 12.79
CA ASN A 259 12.55 -8.07 11.90
C ASN A 259 13.69 -7.68 10.94
N PRO A 260 14.92 -8.21 11.14
CA PRO A 260 16.09 -7.88 10.32
C PRO A 260 15.96 -8.29 8.85
N ASP A 261 15.08 -9.25 8.55
CA ASP A 261 14.83 -9.71 7.18
C ASP A 261 13.72 -8.92 6.49
N ALA A 262 13.04 -8.04 7.20
CA ALA A 262 11.97 -7.22 6.66
C ALA A 262 12.43 -6.33 5.49
N VAL A 263 11.48 -6.10 4.59
CA VAL A 263 11.60 -5.17 3.47
C VAL A 263 10.56 -4.06 3.67
N TRP A 264 11.02 -2.81 3.71
CA TRP A 264 10.15 -1.67 3.76
C TRP A 264 9.46 -1.46 2.40
N VAL A 265 8.14 -1.40 2.40
CA VAL A 265 7.31 -1.05 1.25
C VAL A 265 6.74 0.35 1.46
N THR A 266 6.77 1.19 0.44
CA THR A 266 6.13 2.51 0.47
C THR A 266 5.33 2.77 -0.80
N GLN A 267 4.20 3.45 -0.67
CA GLN A 267 3.41 3.92 -1.79
C GLN A 267 4.02 5.21 -2.36
N GLY A 268 4.38 5.20 -3.64
CA GLY A 268 5.00 6.33 -4.34
C GLY A 268 4.01 7.41 -4.81
N TRP A 269 2.74 7.38 -4.36
CA TRP A 269 1.74 8.38 -4.73
C TRP A 269 2.20 9.80 -4.49
N THR A 270 2.71 10.07 -3.29
CA THR A 270 3.14 11.41 -2.88
C THR A 270 4.27 11.96 -3.75
N PHE A 271 5.15 11.11 -4.28
CA PHE A 271 6.28 11.52 -5.13
C PHE A 271 5.82 12.11 -6.48
N GLY A 272 4.69 11.63 -7.00
CA GLY A 272 4.05 12.20 -8.18
C GLY A 272 3.07 13.32 -7.85
N TYR A 273 2.19 13.12 -6.88
CA TYR A 273 1.17 14.09 -6.48
C TYR A 273 1.78 15.41 -5.98
N GLN A 274 2.80 15.33 -5.12
CA GLN A 274 3.52 16.48 -4.57
C GLN A 274 4.91 16.66 -5.22
N HIS A 275 4.99 16.50 -6.55
CA HIS A 275 6.24 16.53 -7.32
C HIS A 275 7.08 17.80 -7.10
N SER A 276 6.47 18.93 -6.73
CA SER A 276 7.20 20.16 -6.39
C SER A 276 7.98 20.06 -5.08
N PHE A 277 7.47 19.30 -4.11
CA PHE A 277 8.18 19.01 -2.87
C PHE A 277 9.19 17.86 -3.05
N TRP A 278 8.76 16.79 -3.74
CA TRP A 278 9.55 15.61 -4.02
C TRP A 278 10.36 15.75 -5.30
N ASP A 279 11.22 16.77 -5.35
CA ASP A 279 12.22 16.88 -6.42
C ASP A 279 13.22 15.71 -6.37
N LYS A 280 14.08 15.62 -7.41
CA LYS A 280 15.05 14.52 -7.54
C LYS A 280 15.95 14.36 -6.31
N GLU A 281 16.44 15.45 -5.76
CA GLU A 281 17.36 15.42 -4.62
C GLU A 281 16.63 15.12 -3.31
N SER A 282 15.38 15.54 -3.16
CA SER A 282 14.54 15.18 -2.01
C SER A 282 14.30 13.68 -1.94
N LEU A 283 13.90 13.05 -3.06
CA LEU A 283 13.68 11.62 -3.06
C LEU A 283 14.98 10.83 -2.91
N LYS A 284 16.07 11.25 -3.57
CA LYS A 284 17.40 10.65 -3.34
C LYS A 284 17.80 10.71 -1.87
N ALA A 285 17.56 11.84 -1.20
CA ALA A 285 17.87 11.99 0.21
C ALA A 285 17.09 10.99 1.06
N LEU A 286 15.76 10.90 0.89
CA LEU A 286 14.94 9.90 1.61
C LEU A 286 15.46 8.47 1.44
N LEU A 287 15.92 8.13 0.24
CA LEU A 287 16.34 6.77 -0.11
C LEU A 287 17.81 6.46 0.27
N SER A 288 18.63 7.47 0.54
CA SER A 288 20.10 7.37 0.57
C SER A 288 20.67 6.37 1.59
N ASN A 289 20.04 6.28 2.77
CA ASN A 289 20.53 5.45 3.89
C ASN A 289 19.75 4.14 4.04
N VAL A 290 18.92 3.77 3.06
CA VAL A 290 18.18 2.51 3.03
C VAL A 290 18.88 1.54 2.06
N PRO A 291 19.19 0.30 2.43
CA PRO A 291 19.76 -0.67 1.48
C PRO A 291 18.82 -0.94 0.29
N ASP A 292 19.39 -1.13 -0.91
CA ASP A 292 18.61 -1.24 -2.15
C ASP A 292 17.71 -2.48 -2.20
N ASP A 293 18.12 -3.55 -1.55
CA ASP A 293 17.37 -4.81 -1.44
C ASP A 293 16.34 -4.82 -0.31
N LYS A 294 16.37 -3.82 0.58
CA LYS A 294 15.49 -3.69 1.75
C LYS A 294 14.36 -2.69 1.56
N MET A 295 14.12 -2.23 0.34
CA MET A 295 13.03 -1.31 0.05
C MET A 295 12.37 -1.63 -1.29
N ILE A 296 11.04 -1.48 -1.33
CA ILE A 296 10.23 -1.52 -2.54
C ILE A 296 9.36 -0.27 -2.61
N ILE A 297 9.42 0.45 -3.73
CA ILE A 297 8.55 1.58 -4.01
C ILE A 297 7.43 1.12 -4.94
N ILE A 298 6.17 1.28 -4.53
CA ILE A 298 5.03 1.05 -5.39
C ILE A 298 4.74 2.37 -6.12
N ASP A 299 5.12 2.48 -7.38
CA ASP A 299 4.87 3.67 -8.19
C ASP A 299 3.40 3.72 -8.61
N LEU A 300 2.59 4.14 -7.67
CA LEU A 300 1.15 4.31 -7.87
C LEU A 300 0.86 5.45 -8.84
N GLY A 301 -0.27 5.35 -9.51
CA GLY A 301 -0.82 6.46 -10.25
C GLY A 301 -0.14 6.73 -11.58
N ASN A 302 0.43 5.71 -12.26
CA ASN A 302 0.94 5.86 -13.62
C ASN A 302 -0.12 6.28 -14.66
N ASP A 303 -1.37 6.30 -14.27
CA ASP A 303 -2.53 6.82 -14.98
C ASP A 303 -2.79 8.34 -14.78
N TYR A 304 -2.07 8.99 -13.85
CA TYR A 304 -2.32 10.40 -13.49
C TYR A 304 -1.37 11.44 -14.10
N PRO A 305 -0.10 11.18 -14.38
CA PRO A 305 0.87 12.22 -14.72
C PRO A 305 0.43 13.08 -15.90
N LYS A 306 0.02 12.46 -17.00
CA LYS A 306 -0.37 13.17 -18.22
C LYS A 306 -1.69 13.92 -18.08
N TRP A 307 -2.67 13.33 -17.42
CA TRP A 307 -4.06 13.81 -17.47
C TRP A 307 -4.47 14.66 -16.28
N VAL A 308 -3.82 14.44 -15.12
CA VAL A 308 -4.19 15.09 -13.88
C VAL A 308 -3.07 15.99 -13.35
N TRP A 309 -1.84 15.47 -13.27
CA TRP A 309 -0.73 16.23 -12.67
C TRP A 309 0.02 17.10 -13.66
N ASN A 310 -0.19 16.89 -14.95
CA ASN A 310 0.53 17.57 -16.04
C ASN A 310 2.06 17.45 -15.91
N THR A 311 2.50 16.23 -15.59
CA THR A 311 3.92 15.89 -15.37
C THR A 311 4.31 14.69 -16.24
N GLU A 312 5.60 14.34 -16.23
CA GLU A 312 6.08 13.05 -16.71
C GLU A 312 5.82 11.97 -15.64
N GLN A 313 5.82 10.70 -16.02
CA GLN A 313 5.69 9.57 -15.09
C GLN A 313 6.77 9.62 -14.02
N THR A 314 6.39 9.35 -12.77
CA THR A 314 7.26 9.48 -11.59
C THR A 314 8.54 8.67 -11.71
N TRP A 315 8.44 7.41 -12.15
CA TRP A 315 9.62 6.56 -12.36
C TRP A 315 10.61 7.13 -13.39
N LYS A 316 10.15 7.84 -14.42
CA LYS A 316 11.01 8.49 -15.41
C LYS A 316 11.72 9.70 -14.84
N VAL A 317 10.98 10.53 -14.10
CA VAL A 317 11.54 11.71 -13.41
C VAL A 317 12.64 11.28 -12.44
N HIS A 318 12.46 10.16 -11.77
CA HIS A 318 13.37 9.64 -10.75
C HIS A 318 14.25 8.48 -11.20
N ASP A 319 14.52 8.35 -12.51
CA ASP A 319 15.48 7.38 -13.09
C ASP A 319 15.30 5.96 -12.53
N GLY A 320 14.08 5.44 -12.48
CA GLY A 320 13.76 4.13 -11.93
C GLY A 320 14.08 4.00 -10.45
N PHE A 321 13.91 5.11 -9.70
CA PHE A 321 14.07 5.18 -8.24
C PHE A 321 15.50 4.87 -7.73
N TYR A 322 16.51 5.29 -8.49
CA TYR A 322 17.90 5.36 -8.03
C TYR A 322 18.47 4.04 -7.48
N GLY A 323 18.07 2.90 -8.07
CA GLY A 323 18.53 1.56 -7.67
C GLY A 323 17.61 0.79 -6.72
N LYS A 324 16.64 1.45 -6.11
CA LYS A 324 15.63 0.74 -5.30
C LYS A 324 14.78 -0.17 -6.17
N LYS A 325 14.30 -1.27 -5.59
CA LYS A 325 13.26 -2.11 -6.22
C LYS A 325 11.97 -1.32 -6.32
N TRP A 326 11.24 -1.49 -7.41
CA TRP A 326 9.95 -0.82 -7.55
C TRP A 326 8.94 -1.61 -8.37
N ILE A 327 7.68 -1.26 -8.20
CA ILE A 327 6.52 -1.89 -8.84
C ILE A 327 5.81 -0.81 -9.66
N PHE A 328 5.61 -1.08 -10.94
CA PHE A 328 4.78 -0.24 -11.81
C PHE A 328 3.31 -0.47 -11.49
N SER A 329 2.56 0.55 -11.10
CA SER A 329 1.17 0.38 -10.68
C SER A 329 0.27 1.52 -11.14
N TYR A 330 -1.03 1.25 -11.16
CA TYR A 330 -2.11 2.18 -11.47
C TYR A 330 -3.06 2.34 -10.29
N VAL A 331 -3.83 3.44 -10.28
CA VAL A 331 -4.91 3.69 -9.31
C VAL A 331 -6.25 3.79 -10.08
N PRO A 332 -6.76 2.69 -10.62
CA PRO A 332 -8.09 2.70 -11.21
C PRO A 332 -9.16 2.93 -10.12
N ASN A 333 -10.27 3.55 -10.47
CA ASN A 333 -11.36 3.86 -9.51
C ASN A 333 -10.95 4.77 -8.33
N PHE A 334 -10.19 5.81 -8.61
CA PHE A 334 -9.83 6.83 -7.63
C PHE A 334 -11.06 7.41 -6.91
N GLY A 335 -10.96 7.57 -5.60
CA GLY A 335 -12.04 8.07 -4.74
C GLY A 335 -13.19 7.07 -4.59
N GLY A 336 -12.97 5.79 -4.78
CA GLY A 336 -14.00 4.76 -4.67
C GLY A 336 -15.16 4.92 -5.68
N LYS A 337 -14.89 5.57 -6.82
CA LYS A 337 -15.92 5.84 -7.84
C LYS A 337 -16.47 4.56 -8.44
N ASN A 338 -17.78 4.53 -8.62
CA ASN A 338 -18.50 3.42 -9.25
C ASN A 338 -18.71 3.60 -10.77
N THR A 339 -18.07 4.58 -11.39
CA THR A 339 -18.10 4.79 -12.83
C THR A 339 -16.90 4.13 -13.49
N MET A 340 -17.11 3.52 -14.65
CA MET A 340 -15.98 3.06 -15.46
C MET A 340 -15.10 4.24 -15.85
N THR A 341 -13.83 4.16 -15.49
CA THR A 341 -12.82 5.17 -15.79
C THR A 341 -11.55 4.49 -16.26
N GLY A 342 -10.80 5.15 -17.10
CA GLY A 342 -9.49 4.70 -17.54
C GLY A 342 -9.29 4.89 -19.05
N ASP A 343 -8.05 4.70 -19.44
CA ASP A 343 -7.59 4.72 -20.83
C ASP A 343 -7.05 3.32 -21.15
N LEU A 344 -7.83 2.54 -21.89
CA LEU A 344 -7.48 1.13 -22.17
C LEU A 344 -6.19 1.01 -22.96
N ASP A 345 -5.92 1.93 -23.92
CA ASP A 345 -4.67 1.92 -24.71
C ASP A 345 -3.45 2.15 -23.80
N MET A 346 -3.60 3.03 -22.81
CA MET A 346 -2.58 3.28 -21.82
C MET A 346 -2.36 2.04 -20.94
N TYR A 347 -3.41 1.45 -20.40
CA TYR A 347 -3.33 0.26 -19.57
C TYR A 347 -2.72 -0.93 -20.32
N ALA A 348 -3.08 -1.11 -21.59
CA ALA A 348 -2.58 -2.18 -22.45
C ALA A 348 -1.10 -2.03 -22.87
N SER A 349 -0.47 -0.87 -22.64
CA SER A 349 0.86 -0.61 -23.23
C SER A 349 1.90 0.00 -22.29
N SER A 350 1.53 0.79 -21.28
CA SER A 350 2.49 1.63 -20.54
C SER A 350 3.45 0.83 -19.68
N SER A 351 3.02 -0.26 -19.05
CA SER A 351 3.89 -1.13 -18.26
C SER A 351 4.95 -1.82 -19.12
N VAL A 352 4.58 -2.22 -20.35
CA VAL A 352 5.52 -2.81 -21.31
C VAL A 352 6.56 -1.78 -21.79
N LYS A 353 6.12 -0.52 -21.99
CA LYS A 353 7.05 0.58 -22.30
C LYS A 353 8.04 0.81 -21.17
N ALA A 354 7.58 0.76 -19.92
CA ALA A 354 8.45 0.84 -18.74
C ALA A 354 9.41 -0.36 -18.66
N LEU A 355 8.92 -1.57 -18.87
CA LEU A 355 9.72 -2.80 -18.84
C LEU A 355 10.87 -2.77 -19.88
N ARG A 356 10.65 -2.14 -21.03
CA ARG A 356 11.64 -2.02 -22.13
C ARG A 356 12.51 -0.76 -22.05
N ALA A 357 12.21 0.16 -21.14
CA ALA A 357 12.96 1.42 -21.03
C ALA A 357 14.38 1.20 -20.51
N ALA A 358 15.35 1.92 -21.09
CA ALA A 358 16.75 1.84 -20.67
C ALA A 358 16.98 2.35 -19.22
N ASN A 359 16.15 3.31 -18.79
CA ASN A 359 16.22 3.92 -17.46
C ASN A 359 15.18 3.36 -16.46
N LYS A 360 14.67 2.15 -16.72
CA LYS A 360 13.70 1.49 -15.82
C LYS A 360 14.24 1.17 -14.43
N GLY A 361 15.56 1.27 -14.23
CA GLY A 361 16.19 0.89 -12.98
C GLY A 361 15.86 -0.57 -12.59
N ASN A 362 15.52 -0.77 -11.33
CA ASN A 362 15.23 -2.09 -10.77
C ASN A 362 13.72 -2.36 -10.70
N LEU A 363 13.04 -2.29 -11.86
CA LEU A 363 11.63 -2.66 -12.01
C LEU A 363 11.46 -4.16 -11.83
N ILE A 364 10.79 -4.57 -10.74
CA ILE A 364 10.58 -5.98 -10.39
C ILE A 364 9.12 -6.40 -10.39
N GLY A 365 8.19 -5.46 -10.45
CA GLY A 365 6.78 -5.80 -10.28
C GLY A 365 5.82 -4.98 -11.14
N PHE A 366 4.63 -5.53 -11.22
CA PHE A 366 3.45 -4.88 -11.80
C PHE A 366 2.33 -4.87 -10.78
N GLY A 367 1.47 -3.86 -10.77
CA GLY A 367 0.39 -3.79 -9.81
C GLY A 367 -0.81 -2.98 -10.25
N SER A 368 -1.87 -3.20 -9.50
CA SER A 368 -3.09 -2.42 -9.54
C SER A 368 -3.51 -2.05 -8.13
N ALA A 369 -3.76 -0.79 -7.89
CA ALA A 369 -4.12 -0.23 -6.59
C ALA A 369 -5.51 0.42 -6.63
N PRO A 370 -6.58 -0.32 -6.95
CA PRO A 370 -7.93 0.23 -7.04
C PRO A 370 -8.42 0.64 -5.64
N GLU A 371 -9.04 1.80 -5.55
CA GLU A 371 -9.72 2.24 -4.33
C GLU A 371 -11.14 1.68 -4.26
N GLY A 372 -11.87 1.63 -5.40
CA GLY A 372 -13.11 0.87 -5.58
C GLY A 372 -12.84 -0.44 -6.31
N LEU A 373 -13.39 -1.55 -5.81
CA LEU A 373 -13.18 -2.88 -6.40
C LEU A 373 -14.31 -3.32 -7.34
N GLU A 374 -15.31 -2.51 -7.53
CA GLU A 374 -16.53 -2.83 -8.27
C GLU A 374 -16.70 -1.93 -9.49
N ASN A 375 -17.48 -2.40 -10.47
CA ASN A 375 -17.89 -1.64 -11.67
C ASN A 375 -16.78 -1.29 -12.68
N ASN A 376 -15.64 -1.96 -12.65
CA ASN A 376 -14.57 -1.73 -13.63
C ASN A 376 -13.88 -3.04 -14.07
N GLU A 377 -14.65 -4.10 -14.21
CA GLU A 377 -14.16 -5.45 -14.47
C GLU A 377 -13.28 -5.55 -15.72
N VAL A 378 -13.61 -4.78 -16.78
CA VAL A 378 -12.81 -4.77 -18.01
C VAL A 378 -11.39 -4.28 -17.75
N VAL A 379 -11.24 -3.22 -16.96
CA VAL A 379 -9.92 -2.68 -16.60
C VAL A 379 -9.17 -3.67 -15.70
N TYR A 380 -9.82 -4.24 -14.70
CA TYR A 380 -9.16 -5.19 -13.78
C TYR A 380 -8.70 -6.45 -14.50
N GLU A 381 -9.50 -6.95 -15.44
CA GLU A 381 -9.13 -8.10 -16.26
C GLU A 381 -7.94 -7.77 -17.17
N LEU A 382 -7.97 -6.62 -17.85
CA LEU A 382 -6.85 -6.15 -18.67
C LEU A 382 -5.56 -6.00 -17.84
N LEU A 383 -5.67 -5.39 -16.65
CA LEU A 383 -4.50 -5.21 -15.77
C LEU A 383 -3.97 -6.56 -15.25
N ALA A 384 -4.87 -7.52 -14.98
CA ALA A 384 -4.43 -8.87 -14.64
C ALA A 384 -3.62 -9.51 -15.77
N ASP A 385 -4.11 -9.42 -17.01
CA ASP A 385 -3.41 -9.93 -18.19
C ASP A 385 -2.07 -9.20 -18.43
N MET A 386 -2.01 -7.88 -18.23
CA MET A 386 -0.77 -7.11 -18.33
C MET A 386 0.30 -7.50 -17.31
N GLY A 387 -0.09 -7.98 -16.14
CA GLY A 387 0.82 -8.55 -15.15
C GLY A 387 1.54 -9.83 -15.61
N TRP A 388 1.07 -10.44 -16.69
CA TRP A 388 1.63 -11.66 -17.29
C TRP A 388 2.17 -11.45 -18.70
N SER A 389 2.04 -10.26 -19.25
CA SER A 389 2.47 -9.97 -20.62
C SER A 389 3.79 -9.22 -20.69
N SER A 390 4.65 -9.63 -21.61
CA SER A 390 5.84 -8.89 -22.04
C SER A 390 5.58 -7.98 -23.25
N ASP A 391 4.38 -8.04 -23.80
CA ASP A 391 3.95 -7.31 -25.00
C ASP A 391 2.65 -6.52 -24.73
N SER A 392 2.45 -5.45 -25.50
CA SER A 392 1.20 -4.71 -25.46
C SER A 392 0.04 -5.60 -25.91
N ILE A 393 -1.13 -5.42 -25.33
CA ILE A 393 -2.37 -6.08 -25.72
C ILE A 393 -3.12 -5.12 -26.66
N ASP A 394 -3.53 -5.61 -27.85
CA ASP A 394 -4.31 -4.84 -28.84
C ASP A 394 -5.81 -4.90 -28.54
#